data_d09ee5331ce033462497fb7520bcdd08
#
_entry.id   d09ee5331ce033462497fb7520bcdd08
#
_cell.length_a   1.000
_cell.length_b   1.000
_cell.length_c   1.000
_cell.angle_alpha   90.00
_cell.angle_beta   90.00
_cell.angle_gamma   90.00
#
_symmetry.space_group_name_H-M   'P 1'
#
loop_
_entity.id
_entity.type
_entity.pdbx_description
1 polymer ?
#
loop_
_entity_poly.entity_id
_entity_poly.type
_entity_poly.pdbx_seq_one_letter_code
_entity_poly.pdbx_strand_id
1 'polypeptide(L)'
;MDPIPPSTQEGRHRFAAAMQTALTIEDVEQAFIAAAGQVIPAGGFGLYRIEPDSGQMLRVKAQVEVDFLDDYESYGRRDDPVLEFVLRQRSAIDSTRVAPKARWDRTGACTALSVGGYYHSLEAPVLVSGMLHSTINFARAKGQPAFSEADLVSARMAGEQLGLATERALRYEAADQRATVLEDVLDRVPQALVVTDLDGQVIFRNRAAHNHAPFAAGSPSLIDERIIEAMSEFRTFGKRIYTRAAFDRRTNKQVIVKSIRLPDRHDAAVTLVFACADGSAVPAWDVLSRREQEIAELVSQGLTNKQIAERAFVSENTVKQHLKRVFSKTDVRNRAELMQRIWTASRHPDDTG
;
A
#
# COMPACT_ATOMS: atom_id res chain seq x y z
N MET A 1 28.83 -24.83 30.47
CA MET A 1 27.47 -24.58 29.96
C MET A 1 26.80 -23.65 30.96
N ASP A 2 26.72 -22.37 30.64
CA ASP A 2 26.20 -21.36 31.56
C ASP A 2 24.69 -21.59 31.81
N PRO A 3 24.21 -21.35 33.06
CA PRO A 3 22.81 -21.51 33.39
C PRO A 3 21.97 -20.51 32.55
N ILE A 4 20.89 -21.01 31.96
CA ILE A 4 19.95 -20.18 31.20
C ILE A 4 19.31 -19.18 32.17
N PRO A 5 19.43 -17.87 31.96
CA PRO A 5 18.77 -16.88 32.79
C PRO A 5 17.25 -17.02 32.68
N PRO A 6 16.48 -16.76 33.76
CA PRO A 6 15.02 -16.80 33.69
C PRO A 6 14.50 -15.73 32.71
N SER A 7 13.36 -16.02 32.03
CA SER A 7 12.70 -15.01 31.21
C SER A 7 12.34 -13.79 32.09
N THR A 8 12.87 -12.62 31.75
CA THR A 8 12.64 -11.39 32.50
C THR A 8 11.40 -10.67 31.98
N GLN A 9 10.70 -9.96 32.84
CA GLN A 9 9.61 -9.05 32.41
C GLN A 9 10.12 -8.04 31.37
N GLU A 10 11.37 -7.62 31.51
CA GLU A 10 12.05 -6.74 30.55
C GLU A 10 12.23 -7.38 29.18
N GLY A 11 12.61 -8.67 29.11
CA GLY A 11 12.72 -9.40 27.83
C GLY A 11 11.39 -9.48 27.10
N ARG A 12 10.30 -9.76 27.81
CA ARG A 12 8.95 -9.75 27.24
C ARG A 12 8.54 -8.36 26.72
N HIS A 13 8.88 -7.32 27.46
CA HIS A 13 8.60 -5.94 27.05
C HIS A 13 9.39 -5.53 25.81
N ARG A 14 10.68 -5.85 25.75
CA ARG A 14 11.53 -5.60 24.58
C ARG A 14 11.02 -6.36 23.33
N PHE A 15 10.61 -7.61 23.50
CA PHE A 15 10.01 -8.39 22.42
C PHE A 15 8.74 -7.72 21.89
N ALA A 16 7.81 -7.35 22.77
CA ALA A 16 6.59 -6.67 22.38
C ALA A 16 6.87 -5.34 21.64
N ALA A 17 7.84 -4.55 22.12
CA ALA A 17 8.25 -3.30 21.48
C ALA A 17 8.84 -3.56 20.08
N ALA A 18 9.69 -4.58 19.92
CA ALA A 18 10.25 -4.97 18.62
C ALA A 18 9.15 -5.39 17.64
N MET A 19 8.16 -6.17 18.10
CA MET A 19 7.01 -6.54 17.28
C MET A 19 6.17 -5.33 16.86
N GLN A 20 6.06 -4.29 17.70
CA GLN A 20 5.28 -3.10 17.37
C GLN A 20 5.92 -2.21 16.30
N THR A 21 7.25 -2.19 16.21
CA THR A 21 7.99 -1.35 15.24
C THR A 21 8.19 -2.00 13.88
N ALA A 22 8.08 -3.33 13.78
CA ALA A 22 8.22 -4.06 12.52
C ALA A 22 7.06 -3.74 11.55
N LEU A 23 7.39 -3.37 10.31
CA LEU A 23 6.42 -2.96 9.28
C LEU A 23 6.26 -3.99 8.16
N THR A 24 7.30 -4.75 7.84
CA THR A 24 7.29 -5.78 6.80
C THR A 24 7.38 -7.16 7.42
N ILE A 25 7.06 -8.20 6.65
CA ILE A 25 7.24 -9.60 7.10
C ILE A 25 8.70 -9.88 7.42
N GLU A 26 9.63 -9.35 6.63
CA GLU A 26 11.06 -9.50 6.89
C GLU A 26 11.48 -8.85 8.21
N ASP A 27 10.97 -7.63 8.51
CA ASP A 27 11.23 -6.96 9.79
C ASP A 27 10.70 -7.77 10.97
N VAL A 28 9.51 -8.36 10.85
CA VAL A 28 8.88 -9.19 11.87
C VAL A 28 9.72 -10.45 12.15
N GLU A 29 10.17 -11.13 11.10
CA GLU A 29 11.02 -12.30 11.21
C GLU A 29 12.39 -11.96 11.84
N GLN A 30 13.00 -10.86 11.46
CA GLN A 30 14.27 -10.40 12.03
C GLN A 30 14.11 -9.99 13.49
N ALA A 31 13.05 -9.25 13.83
CA ALA A 31 12.75 -8.86 15.20
C ALA A 31 12.50 -10.08 16.11
N PHE A 32 11.82 -11.11 15.59
CA PHE A 32 11.65 -12.36 16.30
C PHE A 32 13.01 -13.02 16.62
N ILE A 33 13.86 -13.23 15.62
CA ILE A 33 15.18 -13.86 15.81
C ILE A 33 16.04 -13.08 16.81
N ALA A 34 16.00 -11.75 16.77
CA ALA A 34 16.78 -10.90 17.67
C ALA A 34 16.30 -10.94 19.14
N ALA A 35 15.00 -11.19 19.37
CA ALA A 35 14.40 -11.05 20.70
C ALA A 35 13.87 -12.35 21.33
N ALA A 36 13.69 -13.43 20.57
CA ALA A 36 13.07 -14.67 21.03
C ALA A 36 13.77 -15.29 22.24
N GLY A 37 15.10 -15.34 22.25
CA GLY A 37 15.91 -15.88 23.36
C GLY A 37 15.77 -15.08 24.66
N GLN A 38 15.31 -13.82 24.61
CA GLN A 38 15.05 -13.01 25.80
C GLN A 38 13.66 -13.29 26.41
N VAL A 39 12.74 -13.80 25.61
CA VAL A 39 11.36 -14.16 26.04
C VAL A 39 11.37 -15.56 26.64
N ILE A 40 11.98 -16.53 25.95
CA ILE A 40 12.11 -17.91 26.39
C ILE A 40 13.58 -18.30 26.22
N PRO A 41 14.34 -18.34 27.30
CA PRO A 41 15.71 -18.78 27.25
C PRO A 41 15.79 -20.22 26.73
N ALA A 42 16.43 -20.42 25.59
CA ALA A 42 16.58 -21.71 24.91
C ALA A 42 17.92 -21.73 24.16
N GLY A 43 18.43 -22.91 23.89
CA GLY A 43 19.66 -23.10 23.11
C GLY A 43 19.43 -22.94 21.59
N GLY A 44 18.19 -23.19 21.15
CA GLY A 44 17.77 -23.01 19.78
C GLY A 44 16.34 -22.52 19.72
N PHE A 45 16.01 -21.73 18.69
CA PHE A 45 14.64 -21.27 18.42
C PHE A 45 14.47 -20.97 16.94
N GLY A 46 13.22 -21.00 16.48
CA GLY A 46 12.88 -20.76 15.10
C GLY A 46 11.44 -20.31 14.90
N LEU A 47 11.21 -19.73 13.74
CA LEU A 47 9.92 -19.36 13.19
C LEU A 47 9.73 -20.17 11.90
N TYR A 48 8.71 -21.01 11.89
CA TYR A 48 8.32 -21.83 10.76
C TYR A 48 7.03 -21.30 10.14
N ARG A 49 7.11 -20.79 8.92
CA ARG A 49 5.93 -20.51 8.13
C ARG A 49 5.42 -21.82 7.53
N ILE A 50 4.17 -22.14 7.78
CA ILE A 50 3.55 -23.40 7.37
C ILE A 50 2.31 -23.16 6.54
N GLU A 51 1.99 -24.11 5.68
CA GLU A 51 0.71 -24.15 5.00
C GLU A 51 -0.38 -24.64 5.98
N PRO A 52 -1.48 -23.87 6.15
CA PRO A 52 -2.46 -24.12 7.20
C PRO A 52 -3.15 -25.49 7.12
N ASP A 53 -3.36 -26.03 5.93
CA ASP A 53 -4.12 -27.26 5.71
C ASP A 53 -3.23 -28.51 5.79
N SER A 54 -2.04 -28.47 5.19
CA SER A 54 -1.11 -29.64 5.15
C SER A 54 -0.10 -29.64 6.28
N GLY A 55 0.14 -28.49 6.94
CA GLY A 55 1.23 -28.33 7.90
C GLY A 55 2.62 -28.36 7.25
N GLN A 56 2.70 -28.31 5.91
CA GLN A 56 3.96 -28.30 5.19
C GLN A 56 4.74 -27.02 5.48
N MET A 57 6.05 -27.14 5.69
CA MET A 57 6.93 -25.98 5.83
C MET A 57 7.05 -25.22 4.49
N LEU A 58 6.78 -23.94 4.52
CA LEU A 58 6.97 -23.04 3.39
C LEU A 58 8.28 -22.26 3.50
N ARG A 59 8.65 -21.88 4.71
CA ARG A 59 9.87 -21.11 5.01
C ARG A 59 10.24 -21.29 6.48
N VAL A 60 11.53 -21.27 6.77
CA VAL A 60 12.06 -21.26 8.13
C VAL A 60 13.06 -20.14 8.31
N LYS A 61 13.01 -19.46 9.45
CA LYS A 61 14.08 -18.65 10.02
C LYS A 61 14.39 -19.17 11.41
N ALA A 62 15.60 -19.61 11.64
CA ALA A 62 15.98 -20.21 12.90
C ALA A 62 17.39 -19.83 13.33
N GLN A 63 17.62 -19.87 14.62
CA GLN A 63 18.92 -19.85 15.26
C GLN A 63 19.14 -21.21 15.92
N VAL A 64 19.60 -22.15 15.12
CA VAL A 64 19.90 -23.56 15.51
C VAL A 64 21.11 -24.05 14.72
N GLU A 65 21.66 -25.22 15.10
CA GLU A 65 22.67 -25.89 14.31
C GLU A 65 22.11 -26.33 12.95
N VAL A 66 22.89 -26.15 11.87
CA VAL A 66 22.44 -26.34 10.48
C VAL A 66 22.00 -27.79 10.25
N ASP A 67 22.78 -28.78 10.70
CA ASP A 67 22.51 -30.21 10.48
C ASP A 67 21.19 -30.66 11.11
N PHE A 68 20.74 -29.98 12.17
CA PHE A 68 19.45 -30.26 12.80
C PHE A 68 18.25 -29.99 11.87
N LEU A 69 18.29 -28.92 11.12
CA LEU A 69 17.14 -28.53 10.26
C LEU A 69 16.89 -29.54 9.14
N ASP A 70 17.96 -30.02 8.52
CA ASP A 70 17.88 -31.03 7.45
C ASP A 70 17.32 -32.35 7.96
N ASP A 71 17.81 -32.84 9.10
CA ASP A 71 17.31 -34.04 9.74
C ASP A 71 15.85 -33.89 10.20
N TYR A 72 15.52 -32.78 10.84
CA TYR A 72 14.15 -32.52 11.27
C TYR A 72 13.16 -32.50 10.08
N GLU A 73 13.48 -31.86 9.00
CA GLU A 73 12.59 -31.82 7.81
C GLU A 73 12.52 -33.15 7.07
N SER A 74 13.62 -33.96 7.10
CA SER A 74 13.64 -35.22 6.38
C SER A 74 12.79 -36.32 7.06
N TYR A 75 12.87 -36.44 8.38
CA TYR A 75 12.16 -37.47 9.14
C TYR A 75 11.53 -37.00 10.46
N GLY A 76 12.11 -36.01 11.15
CA GLY A 76 11.66 -35.54 12.46
C GLY A 76 10.24 -35.00 12.47
N ARG A 77 9.94 -34.14 11.54
CA ARG A 77 8.64 -33.46 11.38
C ARG A 77 7.46 -34.44 11.24
N ARG A 78 7.66 -35.57 10.56
CA ARG A 78 6.59 -36.55 10.30
C ARG A 78 6.15 -37.29 11.55
N ASP A 79 7.00 -37.35 12.56
CA ASP A 79 6.75 -38.02 13.84
C ASP A 79 7.07 -37.04 14.98
N ASP A 80 6.39 -35.86 14.93
CA ASP A 80 6.51 -34.85 15.97
C ASP A 80 5.17 -34.62 16.65
N PRO A 81 4.95 -35.17 17.85
CA PRO A 81 3.71 -35.00 18.60
C PRO A 81 3.50 -33.57 19.09
N VAL A 82 4.57 -32.75 19.23
CA VAL A 82 4.47 -31.35 19.64
C VAL A 82 3.85 -30.54 18.50
N LEU A 83 4.40 -30.66 17.29
CA LEU A 83 3.86 -30.04 16.09
C LEU A 83 2.41 -30.52 15.82
N GLU A 84 2.17 -31.84 15.88
CA GLU A 84 0.81 -32.38 15.67
C GLU A 84 -0.20 -31.77 16.62
N PHE A 85 0.15 -31.60 17.89
CA PHE A 85 -0.70 -30.95 18.87
C PHE A 85 -0.98 -29.49 18.50
N VAL A 86 0.07 -28.71 18.16
CA VAL A 86 -0.07 -27.30 17.78
C VAL A 86 -0.95 -27.12 16.53
N LEU A 87 -0.77 -27.99 15.53
CA LEU A 87 -1.59 -27.97 14.32
C LEU A 87 -3.05 -28.23 14.62
N ARG A 88 -3.37 -29.15 15.53
CA ARG A 88 -4.76 -29.53 15.86
C ARG A 88 -5.41 -28.63 16.88
N GLN A 89 -4.70 -28.30 17.96
CA GLN A 89 -5.27 -27.61 19.13
C GLN A 89 -5.07 -26.10 19.10
N ARG A 90 -4.22 -25.59 18.20
CA ARG A 90 -3.88 -24.16 18.10
C ARG A 90 -3.45 -23.56 19.45
N SER A 91 -2.70 -24.33 20.23
CA SER A 91 -2.23 -23.97 21.57
C SER A 91 -0.78 -24.36 21.78
N ALA A 92 -0.08 -23.61 22.63
CA ALA A 92 1.30 -23.91 22.98
C ALA A 92 1.39 -25.18 23.81
N ILE A 93 2.41 -25.99 23.52
CA ILE A 93 2.71 -27.25 24.22
C ILE A 93 4.22 -27.52 24.21
N ASP A 94 4.69 -28.36 25.12
CA ASP A 94 6.05 -28.85 25.13
C ASP A 94 6.10 -30.38 25.11
N SER A 95 7.30 -30.90 24.83
CA SER A 95 7.58 -32.35 24.70
C SER A 95 7.24 -33.18 25.95
N THR A 96 7.28 -32.58 27.15
CA THR A 96 7.01 -33.33 28.41
C THR A 96 5.52 -33.44 28.70
N ARG A 97 4.70 -32.50 28.19
CA ARG A 97 3.24 -32.48 28.40
C ARG A 97 2.51 -33.22 27.28
N VAL A 98 3.06 -33.22 26.07
CA VAL A 98 2.37 -33.83 24.91
C VAL A 98 2.50 -35.36 24.93
N ALA A 99 3.58 -35.94 25.47
CA ALA A 99 3.79 -37.36 25.51
C ALA A 99 4.60 -37.83 26.76
N PRO A 100 4.34 -39.05 27.26
CA PRO A 100 5.24 -39.65 28.27
C PRO A 100 6.66 -39.78 27.73
N LYS A 101 7.65 -39.64 28.63
CA LYS A 101 9.09 -39.69 28.27
C LYS A 101 9.46 -40.86 27.37
N ALA A 102 8.99 -42.07 27.69
CA ALA A 102 9.31 -43.30 26.93
C ALA A 102 8.75 -43.27 25.48
N ARG A 103 7.68 -42.50 25.23
CA ARG A 103 7.14 -42.26 23.88
C ARG A 103 7.95 -41.20 23.20
N TRP A 104 8.23 -40.07 23.87
CA TRP A 104 9.03 -38.96 23.33
C TRP A 104 10.40 -39.45 22.86
N ASP A 105 11.13 -40.23 23.68
CA ASP A 105 12.45 -40.74 23.36
C ASP A 105 12.52 -41.63 22.09
N ARG A 106 11.37 -42.05 21.55
CA ARG A 106 11.26 -42.90 20.35
C ARG A 106 10.81 -42.14 19.10
N THR A 107 10.45 -40.85 19.24
CA THR A 107 9.97 -40.06 18.11
C THR A 107 11.10 -39.63 17.17
N GLY A 108 10.76 -39.47 15.91
CA GLY A 108 11.68 -38.90 14.93
C GLY A 108 12.10 -37.48 15.31
N ALA A 109 11.19 -36.68 15.88
CA ALA A 109 11.50 -35.34 16.39
C ALA A 109 12.57 -35.34 17.47
N CYS A 110 12.46 -36.23 18.49
CA CYS A 110 13.48 -36.35 19.54
C CYS A 110 14.83 -36.80 18.97
N THR A 111 14.83 -37.70 18.00
CA THR A 111 16.03 -38.14 17.31
C THR A 111 16.70 -37.00 16.55
N ALA A 112 15.97 -36.27 15.77
CA ALA A 112 16.48 -35.09 15.03
C ALA A 112 17.01 -34.01 15.98
N LEU A 113 16.25 -33.67 17.05
CA LEU A 113 16.69 -32.72 18.08
C LEU A 113 18.03 -33.13 18.70
N SER A 114 18.25 -34.44 18.92
CA SER A 114 19.49 -34.93 19.52
C SER A 114 20.73 -34.71 18.65
N VAL A 115 20.60 -34.65 17.34
CA VAL A 115 21.69 -34.31 16.41
C VAL A 115 22.16 -32.87 16.66
N GLY A 116 21.26 -31.93 16.86
CA GLY A 116 21.58 -30.54 17.24
C GLY A 116 21.93 -30.35 18.73
N GLY A 117 22.07 -31.44 19.50
CA GLY A 117 22.35 -31.36 20.95
C GLY A 117 21.15 -30.97 21.81
N TYR A 118 19.94 -30.95 21.24
CA TYR A 118 18.69 -30.60 21.91
C TYR A 118 17.93 -31.85 22.38
N TYR A 119 16.98 -31.65 23.28
CA TYR A 119 16.13 -32.73 23.79
C TYR A 119 14.72 -32.28 24.12
N HIS A 120 14.56 -31.11 24.74
CA HIS A 120 13.26 -30.54 25.06
C HIS A 120 12.81 -29.62 23.92
N SER A 121 11.58 -29.82 23.47
CA SER A 121 10.93 -28.98 22.49
C SER A 121 9.74 -28.28 23.11
N LEU A 122 9.52 -27.01 22.76
CA LEU A 122 8.32 -26.21 23.01
C LEU A 122 7.90 -25.52 21.74
N GLU A 123 6.64 -25.61 21.41
CA GLU A 123 6.09 -24.97 20.21
C GLU A 123 4.81 -24.22 20.52
N ALA A 124 4.61 -23.08 19.87
CA ALA A 124 3.39 -22.28 19.95
C ALA A 124 2.92 -21.83 18.57
N PRO A 125 1.59 -21.75 18.35
CA PRO A 125 1.03 -21.28 17.10
C PRO A 125 1.16 -19.75 16.97
N VAL A 126 1.27 -19.28 15.73
CA VAL A 126 1.14 -17.89 15.33
C VAL A 126 -0.11 -17.77 14.45
N LEU A 127 -1.14 -17.14 14.98
CA LEU A 127 -2.42 -16.98 14.28
C LEU A 127 -2.50 -15.59 13.64
N VAL A 128 -2.87 -15.55 12.38
CA VAL A 128 -3.16 -14.31 11.63
C VAL A 128 -4.62 -14.36 11.22
N SER A 129 -5.40 -13.38 11.65
CA SER A 129 -6.86 -13.37 11.45
C SER A 129 -7.56 -14.68 11.85
N GLY A 130 -7.08 -15.33 12.93
CA GLY A 130 -7.58 -16.60 13.44
C GLY A 130 -7.13 -17.85 12.69
N MET A 131 -6.41 -17.72 11.59
CA MET A 131 -5.84 -18.83 10.82
C MET A 131 -4.39 -19.09 11.24
N LEU A 132 -3.99 -20.37 11.28
CA LEU A 132 -2.60 -20.72 11.55
C LEU A 132 -1.72 -20.28 10.36
N HIS A 133 -0.77 -19.39 10.65
CA HIS A 133 0.16 -18.87 9.65
C HIS A 133 1.57 -19.41 9.83
N SER A 134 1.99 -19.54 11.10
CA SER A 134 3.35 -19.96 11.45
C SER A 134 3.34 -20.65 12.80
N THR A 135 4.46 -21.30 13.13
CA THR A 135 4.75 -21.76 14.50
C THR A 135 6.08 -21.19 14.97
N ILE A 136 6.20 -20.95 16.27
CA ILE A 136 7.46 -20.60 16.92
C ILE A 136 7.90 -21.75 17.80
N ASN A 137 9.18 -22.09 17.70
CA ASN A 137 9.76 -23.28 18.28
C ASN A 137 10.96 -22.92 19.16
N PHE A 138 11.09 -23.58 20.28
CA PHE A 138 12.20 -23.42 21.22
C PHE A 138 12.75 -24.79 21.61
N ALA A 139 14.08 -24.92 21.69
CA ALA A 139 14.74 -26.14 22.01
C ALA A 139 15.78 -25.97 23.14
N ARG A 140 15.80 -26.89 24.08
CA ARG A 140 16.79 -26.98 25.16
C ARG A 140 17.54 -28.31 25.16
N ALA A 141 18.79 -28.29 25.56
CA ALA A 141 19.60 -29.50 25.69
C ALA A 141 19.09 -30.43 26.81
N LYS A 142 19.41 -31.70 26.73
CA LYS A 142 19.00 -32.76 27.72
C LYS A 142 19.41 -32.44 29.15
N GLY A 143 20.55 -31.78 29.36
CA GLY A 143 21.03 -31.36 30.68
C GLY A 143 20.41 -30.10 31.25
N GLN A 144 19.52 -29.45 30.49
CA GLN A 144 18.81 -28.25 30.92
C GLN A 144 17.41 -28.60 31.47
N PRO A 145 16.82 -27.74 32.30
CA PRO A 145 15.45 -27.94 32.78
C PRO A 145 14.45 -27.99 31.61
N ALA A 146 13.46 -28.87 31.71
CA ALA A 146 12.32 -28.89 30.83
C ALA A 146 11.59 -27.52 30.87
N PHE A 147 10.78 -27.24 29.86
CA PHE A 147 9.99 -26.01 29.81
C PHE A 147 8.93 -25.99 30.94
N SER A 148 8.85 -24.84 31.60
CA SER A 148 7.92 -24.59 32.70
C SER A 148 6.55 -24.09 32.18
N GLU A 149 5.55 -24.03 33.07
CA GLU A 149 4.25 -23.38 32.73
C GLU A 149 4.42 -21.89 32.35
N ALA A 150 5.37 -21.19 33.01
CA ALA A 150 5.69 -19.82 32.70
C ALA A 150 6.30 -19.68 31.27
N ASP A 151 7.08 -20.67 30.81
CA ASP A 151 7.59 -20.69 29.44
C ASP A 151 6.44 -20.88 28.43
N LEU A 152 5.46 -21.73 28.72
CA LEU A 152 4.27 -21.93 27.89
C LEU A 152 3.42 -20.65 27.81
N VAL A 153 3.22 -19.95 28.92
CA VAL A 153 2.54 -18.64 28.93
C VAL A 153 3.30 -17.65 28.09
N SER A 154 4.63 -17.60 28.21
CA SER A 154 5.48 -16.70 27.41
C SER A 154 5.44 -17.06 25.93
N ALA A 155 5.39 -18.35 25.56
CA ALA A 155 5.27 -18.78 24.17
C ALA A 155 3.93 -18.40 23.54
N ARG A 156 2.83 -18.55 24.30
CA ARG A 156 1.50 -18.07 23.85
C ARG A 156 1.51 -16.58 23.60
N MET A 157 1.98 -15.79 24.56
CA MET A 157 2.10 -14.34 24.40
C MET A 157 2.97 -13.96 23.20
N ALA A 158 4.12 -14.62 23.01
CA ALA A 158 4.99 -14.36 21.87
C ALA A 158 4.31 -14.70 20.54
N GLY A 159 3.60 -15.83 20.46
CA GLY A 159 2.80 -16.21 19.30
C GLY A 159 1.70 -15.21 18.96
N GLU A 160 0.97 -14.72 19.98
CA GLU A 160 -0.06 -13.68 19.81
C GLU A 160 0.53 -12.35 19.30
N GLN A 161 1.61 -11.88 19.93
CA GLN A 161 2.28 -10.63 19.51
C GLN A 161 2.84 -10.74 18.08
N LEU A 162 3.43 -11.87 17.76
CA LEU A 162 3.94 -12.14 16.42
C LEU A 162 2.80 -12.23 15.38
N GLY A 163 1.68 -12.84 15.74
CA GLY A 163 0.49 -12.88 14.89
C GLY A 163 -0.06 -11.50 14.54
N LEU A 164 -0.19 -10.63 15.56
CA LEU A 164 -0.63 -9.24 15.36
C LEU A 164 0.37 -8.44 14.51
N ALA A 165 1.68 -8.63 14.75
CA ALA A 165 2.73 -7.99 13.95
C ALA A 165 2.69 -8.45 12.49
N THR A 166 2.56 -9.75 12.27
CA THR A 166 2.44 -10.36 10.92
C THR A 166 1.20 -9.86 10.19
N GLU A 167 0.04 -9.80 10.86
CA GLU A 167 -1.18 -9.28 10.25
C GLU A 167 -1.03 -7.82 9.82
N ARG A 168 -0.42 -6.99 10.64
CA ARG A 168 -0.12 -5.60 10.30
C ARG A 168 0.84 -5.51 9.11
N ALA A 169 1.92 -6.31 9.12
CA ALA A 169 2.90 -6.34 8.04
C ALA A 169 2.27 -6.76 6.70
N LEU A 170 1.44 -7.80 6.69
CA LEU A 170 0.72 -8.23 5.48
C LEU A 170 -0.21 -7.14 4.93
N ARG A 171 -0.91 -6.42 5.82
CA ARG A 171 -1.76 -5.29 5.40
C ARG A 171 -0.95 -4.14 4.85
N TYR A 172 0.19 -3.83 5.48
CA TYR A 172 1.10 -2.79 5.02
C TYR A 172 1.67 -3.12 3.63
N GLU A 173 2.25 -4.33 3.45
CA GLU A 173 2.79 -4.78 2.17
C GLU A 173 1.74 -4.81 1.05
N ALA A 174 0.52 -5.24 1.37
CA ALA A 174 -0.58 -5.23 0.41
C ALA A 174 -1.02 -3.81 0.01
N ALA A 175 -0.98 -2.85 0.95
CA ALA A 175 -1.28 -1.45 0.66
C ALA A 175 -0.16 -0.79 -0.16
N ASP A 176 1.09 -1.03 0.20
CA ASP A 176 2.28 -0.54 -0.48
C ASP A 176 2.35 -1.06 -1.92
N GLN A 177 2.12 -2.36 -2.12
CA GLN A 177 2.07 -2.96 -3.45
C GLN A 177 0.95 -2.37 -4.32
N ARG A 178 -0.23 -2.11 -3.73
CA ARG A 178 -1.33 -1.45 -4.46
C ARG A 178 -0.97 -0.02 -4.84
N ALA A 179 -0.32 0.72 -3.93
CA ALA A 179 0.14 2.08 -4.21
C ALA A 179 1.16 2.08 -5.35
N THR A 180 2.18 1.22 -5.30
CA THR A 180 3.21 1.07 -6.33
C THR A 180 2.60 0.74 -7.70
N VAL A 181 1.66 -0.21 -7.76
CA VAL A 181 0.99 -0.57 -9.03
C VAL A 181 0.19 0.62 -9.58
N LEU A 182 -0.50 1.37 -8.72
CA LEU A 182 -1.26 2.54 -9.16
C LEU A 182 -0.34 3.65 -9.65
N GLU A 183 0.79 3.89 -8.98
CA GLU A 183 1.80 4.85 -9.42
C GLU A 183 2.39 4.48 -10.78
N ASP A 184 2.75 3.21 -10.98
CA ASP A 184 3.23 2.68 -12.26
C ASP A 184 2.23 2.85 -13.40
N VAL A 185 0.94 2.68 -13.12
CA VAL A 185 -0.13 2.89 -14.11
C VAL A 185 -0.26 4.38 -14.42
N LEU A 186 -0.26 5.24 -13.41
CA LEU A 186 -0.36 6.69 -13.59
C LEU A 186 0.85 7.25 -14.35
N ASP A 187 2.04 6.69 -14.15
CA ASP A 187 3.25 7.09 -14.88
C ASP A 187 3.20 6.78 -16.38
N ARG A 188 2.42 5.78 -16.76
CA ARG A 188 2.19 5.43 -18.19
C ARG A 188 1.11 6.28 -18.85
N VAL A 189 0.33 7.03 -18.07
CA VAL A 189 -0.65 7.96 -18.62
C VAL A 189 0.08 9.12 -19.32
N PRO A 190 -0.17 9.36 -20.63
CA PRO A 190 0.52 10.42 -21.38
C PRO A 190 0.11 11.82 -20.94
N GLN A 191 -0.97 11.93 -20.18
CA GLN A 191 -1.49 13.16 -19.63
C GLN A 191 -0.68 13.59 -18.40
N ALA A 192 -0.14 14.80 -18.36
CA ALA A 192 0.50 15.34 -17.17
C ALA A 192 -0.50 15.42 -16.01
N LEU A 193 -0.17 14.77 -14.89
CA LEU A 193 -1.02 14.64 -13.71
C LEU A 193 -0.21 14.93 -12.46
N VAL A 194 -0.75 15.77 -11.57
CA VAL A 194 -0.19 16.09 -10.26
C VAL A 194 -1.29 15.94 -9.21
N VAL A 195 -1.02 15.22 -8.13
CA VAL A 195 -1.88 15.16 -6.95
C VAL A 195 -1.23 15.98 -5.84
N THR A 196 -2.02 16.84 -5.21
CA THR A 196 -1.56 17.70 -4.11
C THR A 196 -2.53 17.64 -2.95
N ASP A 197 -2.07 18.02 -1.75
CA ASP A 197 -2.98 18.46 -0.69
C ASP A 197 -3.55 19.85 -1.01
N LEU A 198 -4.43 20.37 -0.14
CA LEU A 198 -5.02 21.70 -0.33
C LEU A 198 -4.07 22.85 0.04
N ASP A 199 -2.91 22.56 0.63
CA ASP A 199 -1.82 23.52 0.86
C ASP A 199 -0.88 23.62 -0.34
N GLY A 200 -1.10 22.76 -1.36
CA GLY A 200 -0.31 22.74 -2.58
C GLY A 200 0.94 21.87 -2.49
N GLN A 201 1.10 21.10 -1.39
CA GLN A 201 2.20 20.13 -1.29
C GLN A 201 1.95 18.96 -2.23
N VAL A 202 2.95 18.60 -3.01
CA VAL A 202 2.84 17.51 -3.99
C VAL A 202 2.87 16.17 -3.27
N ILE A 203 1.79 15.38 -3.45
CA ILE A 203 1.69 13.99 -2.99
C ILE A 203 2.20 13.04 -4.07
N PHE A 204 1.86 13.30 -5.34
CA PHE A 204 2.27 12.49 -6.47
C PHE A 204 2.39 13.35 -7.75
N ARG A 205 3.36 13.03 -8.60
CA ARG A 205 3.56 13.64 -9.91
C ARG A 205 3.96 12.55 -10.90
N ASN A 206 3.18 12.36 -11.97
CA ASN A 206 3.51 11.35 -12.96
C ASN A 206 4.63 11.81 -13.90
N ARG A 207 5.20 10.86 -14.64
CA ARG A 207 6.30 11.08 -15.59
C ARG A 207 5.99 12.17 -16.62
N ALA A 208 4.76 12.23 -17.11
CA ALA A 208 4.36 13.26 -18.07
C ALA A 208 4.39 14.67 -17.44
N ALA A 209 4.04 14.80 -16.15
CA ALA A 209 4.08 16.07 -15.44
C ALA A 209 5.52 16.53 -15.17
N HIS A 210 6.48 15.63 -14.99
CA HIS A 210 7.90 15.97 -14.87
C HIS A 210 8.46 16.66 -16.13
N ASN A 211 7.90 16.39 -17.30
CA ASN A 211 8.29 17.05 -18.53
C ASN A 211 7.92 18.55 -18.55
N HIS A 212 7.10 19.02 -17.64
CA HIS A 212 6.74 20.43 -17.44
C HIS A 212 7.50 21.08 -16.26
N ALA A 213 8.61 20.49 -15.83
CA ALA A 213 9.47 21.00 -14.75
C ALA A 213 10.04 22.42 -15.08
N PRO A 214 10.42 23.22 -14.07
CA PRO A 214 10.91 24.58 -14.27
C PRO A 214 12.22 24.62 -15.08
N PHE A 215 12.42 25.71 -15.83
CA PHE A 215 13.63 25.97 -16.61
C PHE A 215 14.87 26.26 -15.76
N ALA A 216 14.67 26.77 -14.55
CA ALA A 216 15.75 27.15 -13.65
C ALA A 216 15.51 26.55 -12.26
N ALA A 217 16.57 26.09 -11.62
CA ALA A 217 16.52 25.63 -10.24
C ALA A 217 16.02 26.79 -9.34
N GLY A 218 14.97 26.49 -8.55
CA GLY A 218 14.40 27.45 -7.59
C GLY A 218 13.23 28.30 -8.10
N SER A 219 12.84 28.22 -9.38
CA SER A 219 11.63 28.87 -9.87
C SER A 219 10.45 27.90 -9.91
N PRO A 220 9.23 28.29 -9.51
CA PRO A 220 8.07 27.43 -9.65
C PRO A 220 7.81 27.14 -11.13
N SER A 221 7.40 25.90 -11.43
CA SER A 221 6.95 25.59 -12.78
C SER A 221 5.58 26.25 -13.04
N LEU A 222 5.24 26.38 -14.32
CA LEU A 222 3.90 26.84 -14.70
C LEU A 222 2.79 26.05 -14.02
N ILE A 223 2.98 24.75 -13.86
CA ILE A 223 2.01 23.86 -13.20
C ILE A 223 1.93 24.21 -11.72
N ASP A 224 3.06 24.43 -11.05
CA ASP A 224 3.10 24.75 -9.62
C ASP A 224 2.39 26.09 -9.32
N GLU A 225 2.60 27.11 -10.17
CA GLU A 225 1.88 28.39 -10.05
C GLU A 225 0.35 28.18 -10.17
N ARG A 226 -0.09 27.39 -11.14
CA ARG A 226 -1.53 27.12 -11.33
C ARG A 226 -2.12 26.23 -10.23
N ILE A 227 -1.34 25.33 -9.66
CA ILE A 227 -1.74 24.56 -8.48
C ILE A 227 -1.99 25.50 -7.29
N ILE A 228 -1.06 26.39 -7.00
CA ILE A 228 -1.19 27.36 -5.89
C ILE A 228 -2.46 28.22 -6.06
N GLU A 229 -2.70 28.73 -7.28
CA GLU A 229 -3.93 29.47 -7.57
C GLU A 229 -5.18 28.60 -7.35
N ALA A 230 -5.19 27.37 -7.86
CA ALA A 230 -6.31 26.46 -7.71
C ALA A 230 -6.62 26.15 -6.24
N MET A 231 -5.57 25.87 -5.43
CA MET A 231 -5.73 25.61 -4.01
C MET A 231 -6.27 26.83 -3.26
N SER A 232 -5.82 28.03 -3.61
CA SER A 232 -6.38 29.28 -3.08
C SER A 232 -7.88 29.40 -3.41
N GLU A 233 -8.28 29.16 -4.65
CA GLU A 233 -9.69 29.20 -5.08
C GLU A 233 -10.55 28.15 -4.34
N PHE A 234 -10.01 26.94 -4.13
CA PHE A 234 -10.71 25.89 -3.39
C PHE A 234 -10.93 26.25 -1.92
N ARG A 235 -9.93 26.84 -1.26
CA ARG A 235 -10.00 27.24 0.16
C ARG A 235 -10.86 28.49 0.37
N THR A 236 -10.65 29.51 -0.45
CA THR A 236 -11.30 30.83 -0.24
C THR A 236 -12.75 30.83 -0.71
N PHE A 237 -13.03 30.21 -1.85
CA PHE A 237 -14.35 30.29 -2.48
C PHE A 237 -15.11 28.97 -2.50
N GLY A 238 -14.57 27.89 -1.91
CA GLY A 238 -15.21 26.58 -1.87
C GLY A 238 -15.39 25.93 -3.25
N LYS A 239 -14.66 26.40 -4.27
CA LYS A 239 -14.73 25.83 -5.61
C LYS A 239 -14.26 24.38 -5.60
N ARG A 240 -14.83 23.57 -6.49
CA ARG A 240 -14.42 22.16 -6.67
C ARG A 240 -13.63 21.92 -7.93
N ILE A 241 -13.70 22.86 -8.87
CA ILE A 241 -13.01 22.78 -10.16
C ILE A 241 -12.41 24.15 -10.45
N TYR A 242 -11.14 24.12 -10.83
CA TYR A 242 -10.39 25.26 -11.35
C TYR A 242 -9.90 24.91 -12.75
N THR A 243 -10.04 25.85 -13.70
CA THR A 243 -9.54 25.68 -15.07
C THR A 243 -8.97 27.01 -15.55
N ARG A 244 -7.73 26.97 -16.05
CA ARG A 244 -7.03 28.12 -16.62
C ARG A 244 -6.23 27.72 -17.85
N ALA A 245 -6.19 28.58 -18.83
CA ALA A 245 -5.24 28.53 -19.92
C ALA A 245 -3.91 29.14 -19.44
N ALA A 246 -2.81 28.58 -19.90
CA ALA A 246 -1.48 29.07 -19.61
C ALA A 246 -0.57 28.83 -20.83
N PHE A 247 0.54 29.57 -20.91
CA PHE A 247 1.50 29.44 -22.00
C PHE A 247 2.77 28.78 -21.49
N ASP A 248 3.04 27.58 -21.95
CA ASP A 248 4.27 26.87 -21.63
C ASP A 248 5.41 27.39 -22.50
N ARG A 249 6.25 28.23 -21.92
CA ARG A 249 7.39 28.84 -22.60
C ARG A 249 8.43 27.82 -23.09
N ARG A 250 8.48 26.63 -22.48
CA ARG A 250 9.42 25.58 -22.84
C ARG A 250 9.03 24.88 -24.14
N THR A 251 7.78 24.53 -24.25
CA THR A 251 7.24 23.87 -25.45
C THR A 251 6.76 24.87 -26.50
N ASN A 252 6.74 26.18 -26.15
CA ASN A 252 6.17 27.26 -26.95
C ASN A 252 4.70 27.00 -27.33
N LYS A 253 3.96 26.33 -26.42
CA LYS A 253 2.58 25.91 -26.64
C LYS A 253 1.66 26.43 -25.56
N GLN A 254 0.43 26.65 -25.94
CA GLN A 254 -0.66 26.94 -25.01
C GLN A 254 -1.10 25.61 -24.34
N VAL A 255 -1.35 25.64 -23.04
CA VAL A 255 -1.84 24.52 -22.25
C VAL A 255 -3.05 24.92 -21.44
N ILE A 256 -3.93 23.97 -21.15
CA ILE A 256 -5.02 24.14 -20.20
C ILE A 256 -4.68 23.35 -18.94
N VAL A 257 -4.64 24.06 -17.82
CA VAL A 257 -4.47 23.46 -16.49
C VAL A 257 -5.83 23.35 -15.82
N LYS A 258 -6.21 22.14 -15.45
CA LYS A 258 -7.46 21.85 -14.76
C LYS A 258 -7.18 21.16 -13.44
N SER A 259 -7.60 21.77 -12.33
CA SER A 259 -7.53 21.17 -11.00
C SER A 259 -8.92 20.81 -10.51
N ILE A 260 -9.04 19.64 -9.86
CA ILE A 260 -10.30 19.09 -9.36
C ILE A 260 -10.07 18.65 -7.92
N ARG A 261 -10.84 19.22 -6.99
CA ARG A 261 -10.85 18.78 -5.60
C ARG A 261 -11.49 17.40 -5.49
N LEU A 262 -10.85 16.45 -4.82
CA LEU A 262 -11.39 15.10 -4.63
C LEU A 262 -12.52 15.11 -3.60
N PRO A 263 -13.72 14.56 -3.93
CA PRO A 263 -14.91 14.71 -3.10
C PRO A 263 -14.82 13.99 -1.75
N ASP A 264 -14.17 12.82 -1.72
CA ASP A 264 -14.08 11.96 -0.53
C ASP A 264 -12.81 12.21 0.30
N ARG A 265 -11.90 13.02 -0.22
CA ARG A 265 -10.70 13.49 0.47
C ARG A 265 -10.69 15.00 0.43
N HIS A 266 -11.19 15.62 1.48
CA HIS A 266 -11.33 17.08 1.59
C HIS A 266 -9.99 17.82 1.53
N ASP A 267 -8.89 17.12 1.69
CA ASP A 267 -7.51 17.60 1.78
C ASP A 267 -6.68 17.34 0.51
N ALA A 268 -7.27 16.84 -0.58
CA ALA A 268 -6.53 16.51 -1.79
C ALA A 268 -7.21 17.03 -3.07
N ALA A 269 -6.38 17.31 -4.08
CA ALA A 269 -6.81 17.71 -5.43
C ALA A 269 -5.95 17.04 -6.50
N VAL A 270 -6.52 16.82 -7.68
CA VAL A 270 -5.79 16.37 -8.87
C VAL A 270 -5.74 17.49 -9.90
N THR A 271 -4.55 17.77 -10.41
CA THR A 271 -4.30 18.75 -11.49
C THR A 271 -3.86 18.02 -12.75
N LEU A 272 -4.54 18.31 -13.85
CA LEU A 272 -4.28 17.78 -15.18
C LEU A 272 -3.85 18.91 -16.11
N VAL A 273 -2.86 18.64 -16.99
CA VAL A 273 -2.38 19.60 -17.98
C VAL A 273 -2.68 19.06 -19.38
N PHE A 274 -3.42 19.81 -20.16
CA PHE A 274 -3.80 19.46 -21.52
C PHE A 274 -3.02 20.33 -22.51
N ALA A 275 -2.25 19.70 -23.40
CA ALA A 275 -1.62 20.42 -24.50
C ALA A 275 -2.68 20.93 -25.47
N CYS A 276 -2.53 22.18 -25.92
CA CYS A 276 -3.33 22.69 -26.99
C CYS A 276 -2.76 22.24 -28.33
N ALA A 277 -3.58 21.66 -29.21
CA ALA A 277 -3.16 21.31 -30.55
C ALA A 277 -2.82 22.63 -31.31
N ASP A 278 -1.76 22.61 -32.12
CA ASP A 278 -1.28 23.78 -32.85
C ASP A 278 -2.35 24.33 -33.78
N GLY A 279 -2.62 25.60 -33.60
CA GLY A 279 -3.31 26.55 -34.40
C GLY A 279 -4.05 26.12 -35.69
N SER A 280 -5.34 25.89 -35.59
CA SER A 280 -6.25 26.30 -36.64
C SER A 280 -7.42 27.02 -36.00
N ALA A 281 -7.33 28.35 -35.96
CA ALA A 281 -8.38 29.20 -35.54
C ALA A 281 -9.44 29.23 -36.65
N VAL A 282 -10.39 28.31 -36.59
CA VAL A 282 -11.71 28.53 -37.19
C VAL A 282 -12.61 29.02 -36.08
N PRO A 283 -13.37 30.10 -36.19
CA PRO A 283 -14.29 30.56 -35.16
C PRO A 283 -15.28 29.43 -34.86
N ALA A 284 -15.05 28.72 -33.77
CA ALA A 284 -15.89 27.55 -33.41
C ALA A 284 -17.35 27.94 -33.16
N TRP A 285 -17.63 29.23 -32.96
CA TRP A 285 -18.95 29.73 -32.63
C TRP A 285 -19.87 29.85 -33.85
N ASP A 286 -19.35 30.24 -35.03
CA ASP A 286 -20.15 30.49 -36.22
C ASP A 286 -20.81 29.26 -36.83
N VAL A 287 -20.28 28.07 -36.52
CA VAL A 287 -20.84 26.80 -37.00
C VAL A 287 -21.82 26.15 -36.02
N LEU A 288 -21.92 26.68 -34.79
CA LEU A 288 -22.81 26.17 -33.74
C LEU A 288 -24.15 26.93 -33.73
N SER A 289 -25.27 26.19 -33.57
CA SER A 289 -26.55 26.80 -33.25
C SER A 289 -26.51 27.49 -31.87
N ARG A 290 -27.39 28.44 -31.61
CA ARG A 290 -27.52 29.16 -30.33
C ARG A 290 -27.53 28.16 -29.12
N ARG A 291 -28.25 27.06 -29.25
CA ARG A 291 -28.35 26.05 -28.18
C ARG A 291 -27.06 25.25 -28.00
N GLU A 292 -26.38 24.98 -29.10
CA GLU A 292 -25.05 24.32 -29.05
C GLU A 292 -23.99 25.26 -28.47
N GLN A 293 -24.07 26.57 -28.76
CA GLN A 293 -23.21 27.59 -28.16
C GLN A 293 -23.42 27.66 -26.65
N GLU A 294 -24.66 27.73 -26.18
CA GLU A 294 -25.00 27.71 -24.74
C GLU A 294 -24.45 26.47 -24.02
N ILE A 295 -24.66 25.31 -24.60
CA ILE A 295 -24.10 24.06 -24.03
C ILE A 295 -22.57 24.08 -24.04
N ALA A 296 -21.95 24.54 -25.11
CA ALA A 296 -20.50 24.64 -25.24
C ALA A 296 -19.92 25.67 -24.24
N GLU A 297 -20.58 26.75 -23.98
CA GLU A 297 -20.21 27.74 -22.96
C GLU A 297 -20.27 27.14 -21.55
N LEU A 298 -21.32 26.41 -21.21
CA LEU A 298 -21.42 25.69 -19.93
C LEU A 298 -20.35 24.61 -19.79
N VAL A 299 -19.95 23.96 -20.89
CA VAL A 299 -18.79 23.06 -20.93
C VAL A 299 -17.50 23.80 -20.63
N SER A 300 -17.29 24.98 -21.20
CA SER A 300 -16.08 25.79 -20.96
C SER A 300 -15.94 26.25 -19.50
N GLN A 301 -17.07 26.37 -18.79
CA GLN A 301 -17.12 26.66 -17.36
C GLN A 301 -16.80 25.45 -16.50
N GLY A 302 -16.53 24.28 -17.10
CA GLY A 302 -16.14 23.05 -16.38
C GLY A 302 -17.31 22.25 -15.79
N LEU A 303 -18.57 22.58 -16.10
CA LEU A 303 -19.77 21.93 -15.55
C LEU A 303 -19.92 20.51 -16.08
N THR A 304 -20.31 19.56 -15.22
CA THR A 304 -20.65 18.18 -15.60
C THR A 304 -21.92 18.13 -16.46
N ASN A 305 -22.18 17.03 -17.19
CA ASN A 305 -23.38 16.90 -17.99
C ASN A 305 -24.66 17.05 -17.15
N LYS A 306 -24.67 16.58 -15.90
CA LYS A 306 -25.74 16.73 -14.94
C LYS A 306 -25.98 18.21 -14.60
N GLN A 307 -24.93 18.97 -14.29
CA GLN A 307 -24.99 20.38 -13.97
C GLN A 307 -25.40 21.23 -15.19
N ILE A 308 -24.96 20.84 -16.39
CA ILE A 308 -25.37 21.46 -17.66
C ILE A 308 -26.86 21.19 -17.87
N ALA A 309 -27.32 19.96 -17.67
CA ALA A 309 -28.73 19.58 -17.81
C ALA A 309 -29.63 20.40 -16.89
N GLU A 310 -29.26 20.54 -15.62
CA GLU A 310 -29.96 21.36 -14.63
C GLU A 310 -30.00 22.86 -15.06
N ARG A 311 -28.86 23.40 -15.50
CA ARG A 311 -28.75 24.82 -15.86
C ARG A 311 -29.39 25.17 -17.19
N ALA A 312 -29.37 24.23 -18.12
CA ALA A 312 -29.98 24.39 -19.45
C ALA A 312 -31.45 23.92 -19.51
N PHE A 313 -32.00 23.45 -18.38
CA PHE A 313 -33.36 22.90 -18.26
C PHE A 313 -33.67 21.79 -19.28
N VAL A 314 -32.75 20.84 -19.44
CA VAL A 314 -32.88 19.67 -20.32
C VAL A 314 -32.45 18.39 -19.60
N SER A 315 -32.67 17.23 -20.23
CA SER A 315 -32.15 15.97 -19.72
C SER A 315 -30.64 15.82 -19.96
N GLU A 316 -29.95 15.03 -19.13
CA GLU A 316 -28.51 14.67 -19.37
C GLU A 316 -28.31 14.01 -20.75
N ASN A 317 -29.29 13.23 -21.19
CA ASN A 317 -29.24 12.59 -22.51
C ASN A 317 -29.31 13.63 -23.65
N THR A 318 -30.10 14.67 -23.47
CA THR A 318 -30.17 15.83 -24.39
C THR A 318 -28.83 16.54 -24.44
N VAL A 319 -28.19 16.78 -23.29
CA VAL A 319 -26.82 17.36 -23.23
C VAL A 319 -25.82 16.51 -24.00
N LYS A 320 -25.82 15.17 -23.80
CA LYS A 320 -24.96 14.24 -24.54
C LYS A 320 -25.17 14.33 -26.06
N GLN A 321 -26.42 14.44 -26.51
CA GLN A 321 -26.74 14.59 -27.94
C GLN A 321 -26.23 15.93 -28.50
N HIS A 322 -26.41 17.02 -27.76
CA HIS A 322 -25.85 18.32 -28.17
C HIS A 322 -24.33 18.27 -28.22
N LEU A 323 -23.68 17.71 -27.22
CA LEU A 323 -22.21 17.58 -27.21
C LEU A 323 -21.71 16.77 -28.40
N LYS A 324 -22.39 15.67 -28.77
CA LYS A 324 -22.01 14.87 -29.95
C LYS A 324 -22.08 15.72 -31.25
N ARG A 325 -23.07 16.55 -31.38
CA ARG A 325 -23.22 17.50 -32.54
C ARG A 325 -22.15 18.59 -32.49
N VAL A 326 -21.90 19.16 -31.30
CA VAL A 326 -20.87 20.17 -31.11
C VAL A 326 -19.51 19.59 -31.48
N PHE A 327 -19.16 18.41 -31.00
CA PHE A 327 -17.88 17.74 -31.33
C PHE A 327 -17.75 17.54 -32.85
N SER A 328 -18.80 17.04 -33.47
CA SER A 328 -18.79 16.84 -34.93
C SER A 328 -18.65 18.12 -35.73
N LYS A 329 -19.32 19.22 -35.33
CA LYS A 329 -19.30 20.51 -36.01
C LYS A 329 -18.00 21.28 -35.80
N THR A 330 -17.38 21.09 -34.64
CA THR A 330 -16.12 21.76 -34.28
C THR A 330 -14.88 20.90 -34.54
N ASP A 331 -15.06 19.71 -35.13
CA ASP A 331 -14.00 18.76 -35.43
C ASP A 331 -13.08 18.50 -34.21
N VAL A 332 -13.72 18.27 -33.05
CA VAL A 332 -13.02 17.89 -31.81
C VAL A 332 -13.44 16.50 -31.36
N ARG A 333 -12.50 15.75 -30.75
CA ARG A 333 -12.72 14.36 -30.40
C ARG A 333 -13.22 14.18 -28.98
N ASN A 334 -13.00 15.16 -28.12
CA ASN A 334 -13.33 15.07 -26.71
C ASN A 334 -13.64 16.43 -26.10
N ARG A 335 -14.14 16.39 -24.85
CA ARG A 335 -14.52 17.57 -24.08
C ARG A 335 -13.35 18.52 -23.83
N ALA A 336 -12.14 18.02 -23.63
CA ALA A 336 -10.96 18.85 -23.39
C ALA A 336 -10.59 19.66 -24.65
N GLU A 337 -10.64 19.02 -25.83
CA GLU A 337 -10.43 19.67 -27.11
C GLU A 337 -11.51 20.74 -27.40
N LEU A 338 -12.78 20.47 -27.05
CA LEU A 338 -13.85 21.48 -27.18
C LEU A 338 -13.56 22.68 -26.28
N MET A 339 -13.26 22.48 -25.03
CA MET A 339 -12.93 23.56 -24.10
C MET A 339 -11.77 24.40 -24.62
N GLN A 340 -10.73 23.78 -25.12
CA GLN A 340 -9.61 24.43 -25.76
C GLN A 340 -10.04 25.31 -26.92
N ARG A 341 -10.84 24.78 -27.85
CA ARG A 341 -11.27 25.47 -29.04
C ARG A 341 -12.14 26.72 -28.73
N ILE A 342 -12.99 26.61 -27.72
CA ILE A 342 -13.80 27.71 -27.23
C ILE A 342 -12.93 28.83 -26.63
N TRP A 343 -11.94 28.48 -25.83
CA TRP A 343 -11.06 29.44 -25.16
C TRP A 343 -10.13 30.18 -26.15
N THR A 344 -9.69 29.51 -27.20
CA THR A 344 -8.90 30.14 -28.28
C THR A 344 -9.74 31.06 -29.11
N ALA A 345 -11.02 30.77 -29.32
CA ALA A 345 -11.96 31.63 -30.08
C ALA A 345 -12.45 32.86 -29.30
N SER A 346 -12.46 32.81 -27.96
CA SER A 346 -12.92 33.91 -27.10
C SER A 346 -11.91 35.05 -26.92
N ARG A 347 -10.72 34.97 -27.49
CA ARG A 347 -9.71 36.02 -27.53
C ARG A 347 -9.73 36.66 -28.95
N HIS A 348 -10.69 37.53 -29.21
CA HIS A 348 -10.58 38.47 -30.32
C HIS A 348 -9.83 39.72 -29.86
N PRO A 349 -9.07 40.36 -30.79
CA PRO A 349 -8.06 41.37 -30.49
C PRO A 349 -8.68 42.76 -30.39
N ASP A 350 -9.15 43.16 -29.22
CA ASP A 350 -9.51 44.54 -28.91
C ASP A 350 -8.94 45.00 -27.55
N ASP A 351 -7.71 44.59 -27.23
CA ASP A 351 -6.93 45.17 -26.13
C ASP A 351 -5.52 45.56 -26.62
N THR A 352 -5.50 46.42 -27.66
CA THR A 352 -4.39 47.33 -27.94
C THR A 352 -4.94 48.73 -27.89
N GLY A 353 -4.89 49.34 -26.72
CA GLY A 353 -5.15 50.71 -26.39
C GLY A 353 -4.32 51.04 -25.15
#